data_f3c1e0a68c80526ee710e2a018cf0676
#
_entry.id   f3c1e0a68c80526ee710e2a018cf0676
#
_cell.length_a   1.000
_cell.length_b   1.000
_cell.length_c   1.000
_cell.angle_alpha   90.00
_cell.angle_beta   90.00
_cell.angle_gamma   90.00
#
_symmetry.space_group_name_H-M   'P 1'
#
loop_
_entity.id
_entity.type
_entity.pdbx_description
1 polymer ?
#
loop_
_entity_poly.entity_id
_entity_poly.type
_entity_poly.pdbx_seq_one_letter_code
_entity_poly.pdbx_strand_id
1 'polypeptide(L)'
;IAPFVVEITREIITVTSAKGLLLEEGIGYLRIAQFQRPTAEVVEKIIGDLVEKNDGNLDSLIIDLRNNPGGLLDSSIDISNLFIDEPGIVVYTEGRTPSSNMSFPTKPGDILNGAPIVVLMNVGSASASEIVAGALQDHKRAIIMGEESFGKGSVQSMMSLQDGYGLKLTTARYFTPSGRSIQAKGISPDIALDNISLKNDEEEDSIDFSSQEKDLKNSLSAQDDDEVTPEDPTELTPEEILKSQDEITDARDQEFVDLLMEDYYVHEAVNVLKALKIYKKK
;
A
#
# COMPACT_ATOMS: atom_id res chain seq x y z
N ILE A 1 -3.58 -34.08 -24.23
CA ILE A 1 -2.38 -33.25 -24.42
C ILE A 1 -1.26 -33.97 -23.65
N ALA A 2 -0.13 -34.26 -24.32
CA ALA A 2 1.02 -34.90 -23.67
C ALA A 2 1.77 -33.88 -22.81
N PRO A 3 2.29 -34.28 -21.63
CA PRO A 3 3.10 -33.40 -20.81
C PRO A 3 4.42 -33.05 -21.54
N PHE A 4 4.88 -31.81 -21.36
CA PHE A 4 6.18 -31.38 -21.87
C PHE A 4 7.07 -30.96 -20.71
N VAL A 5 8.39 -31.07 -20.90
CA VAL A 5 9.39 -30.68 -19.90
C VAL A 5 9.92 -29.29 -20.25
N VAL A 6 9.95 -28.41 -19.26
CA VAL A 6 10.56 -27.07 -19.37
C VAL A 6 11.74 -26.98 -18.41
N GLU A 7 12.89 -26.57 -18.91
CA GLU A 7 14.04 -26.24 -18.07
C GLU A 7 13.92 -24.80 -17.60
N ILE A 8 13.96 -24.58 -16.27
CA ILE A 8 13.87 -23.25 -15.65
C ILE A 8 15.17 -22.97 -14.91
N THR A 9 15.83 -21.89 -15.31
CA THR A 9 17.01 -21.38 -14.59
C THR A 9 16.53 -20.38 -13.52
N ARG A 10 17.03 -20.54 -12.28
CA ARG A 10 16.71 -19.62 -11.18
C ARG A 10 17.54 -18.35 -11.33
N GLU A 11 16.88 -17.21 -11.37
CA GLU A 11 17.50 -15.88 -11.40
C GLU A 11 16.85 -14.98 -10.35
N ILE A 12 17.53 -13.89 -9.97
CA ILE A 12 16.96 -12.85 -9.13
C ILE A 12 16.06 -12.00 -10.04
N ILE A 13 14.76 -12.00 -9.76
CA ILE A 13 13.78 -11.21 -10.51
C ILE A 13 13.53 -9.90 -9.75
N THR A 14 13.85 -8.78 -10.38
CA THR A 14 13.50 -7.46 -9.86
C THR A 14 12.05 -7.15 -10.20
N VAL A 15 11.20 -7.09 -9.18
CA VAL A 15 9.81 -6.68 -9.34
C VAL A 15 9.70 -5.21 -8.97
N THR A 16 9.19 -4.40 -9.89
CA THR A 16 8.90 -2.98 -9.65
C THR A 16 7.87 -2.84 -8.53
N SER A 17 8.29 -2.33 -7.38
CA SER A 17 7.43 -2.20 -6.19
C SER A 17 6.54 -0.95 -6.22
N ALA A 18 6.95 0.12 -6.93
CA ALA A 18 6.17 1.34 -7.09
C ALA A 18 6.39 1.94 -8.49
N LYS A 19 5.40 2.68 -8.98
CA LYS A 19 5.44 3.48 -10.22
C LYS A 19 4.73 4.81 -9.98
N GLY A 20 5.22 5.87 -10.63
CA GLY A 20 4.62 7.20 -10.52
C GLY A 20 4.43 7.86 -11.87
N LEU A 21 3.37 8.66 -11.98
CA LEU A 21 3.02 9.44 -13.16
C LEU A 21 2.50 10.81 -12.73
N LEU A 22 2.71 11.81 -13.55
CA LEU A 22 2.08 13.12 -13.40
C LEU A 22 0.77 13.10 -14.20
N LEU A 23 -0.35 13.31 -13.51
CA LEU A 23 -1.65 13.55 -14.11
C LEU A 23 -1.82 15.04 -14.40
N GLU A 24 -2.99 15.42 -14.91
CA GLU A 24 -3.33 16.82 -15.17
C GLU A 24 -3.28 17.71 -13.93
N GLU A 25 -3.10 19.00 -14.09
CA GLU A 25 -3.17 20.01 -13.04
C GLU A 25 -2.21 19.82 -11.85
N GLY A 26 -1.05 19.18 -12.06
CA GLY A 26 -0.05 18.97 -11.00
C GLY A 26 -0.41 17.89 -9.97
N ILE A 27 -1.30 16.97 -10.33
CA ILE A 27 -1.68 15.84 -9.51
C ILE A 27 -0.71 14.69 -9.79
N GLY A 28 0.07 14.27 -8.78
CA GLY A 28 0.87 13.06 -8.86
C GLY A 28 0.00 11.81 -8.65
N TYR A 29 0.30 10.74 -9.38
CA TYR A 29 -0.22 9.40 -9.15
C TYR A 29 0.93 8.47 -8.81
N LEU A 30 0.80 7.76 -7.69
CA LEU A 30 1.77 6.81 -7.17
C LEU A 30 1.09 5.46 -6.92
N ARG A 31 1.42 4.48 -7.74
CA ARG A 31 1.02 3.08 -7.53
C ARG A 31 2.08 2.38 -6.68
N ILE A 32 1.71 1.81 -5.54
CA ILE A 32 2.56 0.90 -4.77
C ILE A 32 1.97 -0.51 -4.90
N ALA A 33 2.68 -1.41 -5.56
CA ALA A 33 2.21 -2.77 -5.82
C ALA A 33 2.55 -3.74 -4.68
N GLN A 34 3.66 -3.49 -3.96
CA GLN A 34 4.12 -4.32 -2.85
C GLN A 34 5.10 -3.54 -1.96
N PHE A 35 5.18 -3.87 -0.67
CA PHE A 35 6.12 -3.28 0.27
C PHE A 35 7.37 -4.15 0.38
N GLN A 36 8.43 -3.74 -0.28
CA GLN A 36 9.77 -4.36 -0.25
C GLN A 36 10.74 -3.43 0.48
N ARG A 37 11.93 -3.91 0.86
CA ARG A 37 12.93 -3.12 1.59
C ARG A 37 13.25 -1.76 0.93
N PRO A 38 13.51 -1.69 -0.38
CA PRO A 38 13.85 -0.42 -1.02
C PRO A 38 12.64 0.43 -1.44
N THR A 39 11.39 0.00 -1.16
CA THR A 39 10.20 0.68 -1.70
C THR A 39 10.08 2.12 -1.20
N ALA A 40 10.47 2.43 0.03
CA ALA A 40 10.42 3.79 0.55
C ALA A 40 11.35 4.74 -0.23
N GLU A 41 12.59 4.30 -0.50
CA GLU A 41 13.57 5.06 -1.29
C GLU A 41 13.11 5.23 -2.74
N VAL A 42 12.50 4.18 -3.32
CA VAL A 42 11.90 4.23 -4.66
C VAL A 42 10.76 5.25 -4.71
N VAL A 43 9.87 5.25 -3.71
CA VAL A 43 8.75 6.21 -3.59
C VAL A 43 9.28 7.64 -3.45
N GLU A 44 10.28 7.87 -2.59
CA GLU A 44 10.89 9.19 -2.39
C GLU A 44 11.47 9.72 -3.71
N LYS A 45 12.21 8.89 -4.46
CA LYS A 45 12.74 9.27 -5.77
C LYS A 45 11.63 9.57 -6.77
N ILE A 46 10.61 8.69 -6.88
CA ILE A 46 9.48 8.92 -7.79
C ILE A 46 8.82 10.27 -7.49
N ILE A 47 8.57 10.58 -6.23
CA ILE A 47 7.95 11.86 -5.85
C ILE A 47 8.88 13.02 -6.21
N GLY A 48 10.19 12.90 -5.98
CA GLY A 48 11.19 13.89 -6.41
C GLY A 48 11.14 14.16 -7.92
N ASP A 49 11.10 13.11 -8.73
CA ASP A 49 11.01 13.19 -10.19
C ASP A 49 9.68 13.84 -10.64
N LEU A 50 8.56 13.54 -9.97
CA LEU A 50 7.25 14.17 -10.24
C LEU A 50 7.23 15.64 -9.86
N VAL A 51 7.85 16.01 -8.75
CA VAL A 51 8.01 17.41 -8.32
C VAL A 51 8.85 18.19 -9.34
N GLU A 52 9.95 17.61 -9.82
CA GLU A 52 10.78 18.23 -10.85
C GLU A 52 10.02 18.41 -12.18
N LYS A 53 9.28 17.40 -12.61
CA LYS A 53 8.42 17.45 -13.81
C LYS A 53 7.30 18.48 -13.74
N ASN A 54 6.88 18.88 -12.53
CA ASN A 54 5.82 19.87 -12.29
C ASN A 54 6.37 21.17 -11.71
N ASP A 55 7.42 21.71 -12.28
CA ASP A 55 8.01 23.01 -11.96
C ASP A 55 8.38 23.21 -10.46
N GLY A 56 8.78 22.11 -9.78
CA GLY A 56 9.30 22.13 -8.42
C GLY A 56 8.26 21.97 -7.31
N ASN A 57 7.01 21.63 -7.63
CA ASN A 57 5.97 21.36 -6.64
C ASN A 57 4.94 20.35 -7.14
N LEU A 58 4.36 19.53 -6.26
CA LEU A 58 3.15 18.78 -6.52
C LEU A 58 1.97 19.41 -5.80
N ASP A 59 0.89 19.68 -6.52
CA ASP A 59 -0.32 20.27 -5.93
C ASP A 59 -1.10 19.27 -5.07
N SER A 60 -1.01 17.99 -5.39
CA SER A 60 -1.61 16.89 -4.65
C SER A 60 -1.09 15.53 -5.12
N LEU A 61 -1.39 14.45 -4.37
CA LEU A 61 -0.96 13.10 -4.67
C LEU A 61 -2.10 12.09 -4.51
N ILE A 62 -2.21 11.16 -5.46
CA ILE A 62 -3.00 9.93 -5.32
C ILE A 62 -2.04 8.79 -5.03
N ILE A 63 -2.22 8.07 -3.92
CA ILE A 63 -1.49 6.83 -3.60
C ILE A 63 -2.44 5.66 -3.85
N ASP A 64 -2.17 4.84 -4.85
CA ASP A 64 -2.99 3.67 -5.18
C ASP A 64 -2.41 2.40 -4.54
N LEU A 65 -3.13 1.87 -3.55
CA LEU A 65 -2.84 0.63 -2.83
C LEU A 65 -3.81 -0.49 -3.20
N ARG A 66 -4.67 -0.32 -4.19
CA ARG A 66 -5.63 -1.36 -4.61
C ARG A 66 -4.88 -2.63 -5.05
N ASN A 67 -5.37 -3.80 -4.62
CA ASN A 67 -4.74 -5.11 -4.88
C ASN A 67 -3.28 -5.23 -4.41
N ASN A 68 -2.87 -4.44 -3.42
CA ASN A 68 -1.57 -4.55 -2.79
C ASN A 68 -1.69 -5.43 -1.53
N PRO A 69 -1.18 -6.67 -1.52
CA PRO A 69 -1.33 -7.59 -0.39
C PRO A 69 -0.47 -7.24 0.82
N GLY A 70 0.29 -6.14 0.74
CA GLY A 70 1.21 -5.69 1.78
C GLY A 70 2.66 -6.02 1.48
N GLY A 71 3.39 -6.42 2.50
CA GLY A 71 4.82 -6.72 2.46
C GLY A 71 5.49 -6.45 3.80
N LEU A 72 6.70 -5.88 3.77
CA LEU A 72 7.49 -5.63 4.96
C LEU A 72 6.92 -4.51 5.83
N LEU A 73 6.86 -4.76 7.14
CA LEU A 73 6.44 -3.78 8.14
C LEU A 73 7.30 -2.50 8.10
N ASP A 74 8.61 -2.65 8.11
CA ASP A 74 9.55 -1.52 8.13
C ASP A 74 9.33 -0.61 6.92
N SER A 75 9.11 -1.20 5.73
CA SER A 75 8.81 -0.45 4.52
C SER A 75 7.52 0.36 4.64
N SER A 76 6.47 -0.18 5.28
CA SER A 76 5.23 0.57 5.49
C SER A 76 5.41 1.74 6.48
N ILE A 77 6.24 1.54 7.50
CA ILE A 77 6.59 2.60 8.46
C ILE A 77 7.39 3.71 7.79
N ASP A 78 8.40 3.35 7.01
CA ASP A 78 9.24 4.33 6.32
C ASP A 78 8.43 5.12 5.27
N ILE A 79 7.55 4.47 4.50
CA ILE A 79 6.65 5.15 3.56
C ILE A 79 5.66 6.07 4.28
N SER A 80 5.08 5.64 5.40
CA SER A 80 4.19 6.51 6.20
C SER A 80 4.92 7.76 6.69
N ASN A 81 6.18 7.60 7.10
CA ASN A 81 7.03 8.70 7.57
C ASN A 81 7.39 9.72 6.47
N LEU A 82 7.28 9.37 5.19
CA LEU A 82 7.48 10.34 4.11
C LEU A 82 6.39 11.43 4.09
N PHE A 83 5.25 11.18 4.70
CA PHE A 83 4.07 12.05 4.60
C PHE A 83 3.58 12.61 5.92
N ILE A 84 4.06 12.10 7.08
CA ILE A 84 3.59 12.50 8.40
C ILE A 84 4.65 13.37 9.09
N ASP A 85 4.34 14.65 9.30
CA ASP A 85 5.22 15.59 10.02
C ASP A 85 4.86 15.69 11.52
N GLU A 86 3.63 15.37 11.88
CA GLU A 86 3.14 15.43 13.25
C GLU A 86 3.79 14.35 14.14
N PRO A 87 4.26 14.71 15.35
CA PRO A 87 4.74 13.73 16.33
C PRO A 87 3.62 12.75 16.73
N GLY A 88 3.92 11.46 16.70
CA GLY A 88 2.93 10.44 17.06
C GLY A 88 3.46 9.02 16.85
N ILE A 89 2.58 8.13 16.51
CA ILE A 89 2.84 6.71 16.23
C ILE A 89 2.36 6.42 14.81
N VAL A 90 3.12 5.65 14.04
CA VAL A 90 2.68 5.11 12.75
C VAL A 90 1.80 3.89 12.97
N VAL A 91 2.27 2.96 13.79
CA VAL A 91 1.60 1.70 14.13
C VAL A 91 2.15 1.20 15.46
N TYR A 92 1.38 0.41 16.19
CA TYR A 92 1.89 -0.36 17.31
C TYR A 92 1.37 -1.79 17.27
N THR A 93 2.04 -2.67 18.02
CA THR A 93 1.68 -4.08 18.11
C THR A 93 1.37 -4.46 19.55
N GLU A 94 0.38 -5.35 19.73
CA GLU A 94 0.09 -5.97 21.00
C GLU A 94 0.07 -7.49 20.85
N GLY A 95 0.73 -8.18 21.74
CA GLY A 95 0.79 -9.64 21.78
C GLY A 95 0.84 -10.19 23.20
N ARG A 96 0.86 -11.52 23.31
CA ARG A 96 0.83 -12.23 24.60
C ARG A 96 2.05 -11.94 25.48
N THR A 97 3.19 -11.72 24.86
CA THR A 97 4.44 -11.46 25.59
C THR A 97 4.79 -9.97 25.56
N PRO A 98 5.40 -9.42 26.64
CA PRO A 98 5.82 -8.02 26.64
C PRO A 98 6.77 -7.66 25.49
N SER A 99 7.56 -8.62 24.99
CA SER A 99 8.45 -8.42 23.85
C SER A 99 7.72 -8.28 22.50
N SER A 100 6.47 -8.69 22.43
CA SER A 100 5.62 -8.52 21.24
C SER A 100 4.92 -7.16 21.19
N ASN A 101 5.01 -6.38 22.28
CA ASN A 101 4.42 -5.04 22.34
C ASN A 101 5.44 -4.02 21.88
N MET A 102 5.32 -3.59 20.64
CA MET A 102 6.22 -2.62 20.01
C MET A 102 5.42 -1.39 19.58
N SER A 103 6.07 -0.24 19.57
CA SER A 103 5.48 1.01 19.08
C SER A 103 6.47 1.66 18.13
N PHE A 104 5.98 2.08 16.99
CA PHE A 104 6.79 2.68 15.93
C PHE A 104 6.41 4.16 15.80
N PRO A 105 7.25 5.07 16.30
CA PRO A 105 6.96 6.49 16.28
C PRO A 105 7.09 7.08 14.88
N THR A 106 6.40 8.21 14.66
CA THR A 106 6.61 9.03 13.47
C THR A 106 8.00 9.67 13.49
N LYS A 107 8.56 9.89 12.30
CA LYS A 107 9.75 10.75 12.09
C LYS A 107 9.27 12.04 11.44
N PRO A 108 9.71 13.23 11.90
CA PRO A 108 9.30 14.48 11.27
C PRO A 108 9.71 14.55 9.80
N GLY A 109 8.80 14.95 8.96
CA GLY A 109 9.06 15.17 7.54
C GLY A 109 7.86 14.84 6.66
N ASP A 110 7.35 15.84 5.92
CA ASP A 110 6.34 15.66 4.89
C ASP A 110 6.92 16.15 3.56
N ILE A 111 7.31 15.20 2.70
CA ILE A 111 7.94 15.51 1.40
C ILE A 111 7.02 16.26 0.44
N LEU A 112 5.72 16.33 0.74
CA LEU A 112 4.72 17.09 -0.04
C LEU A 112 4.37 18.44 0.59
N ASN A 113 5.00 18.83 1.70
CA ASN A 113 4.75 20.10 2.38
C ASN A 113 3.26 20.39 2.63
N GLY A 114 2.48 19.38 3.03
CA GLY A 114 1.05 19.51 3.31
C GLY A 114 0.13 19.51 2.08
N ALA A 115 0.62 19.19 0.89
CA ALA A 115 -0.24 19.00 -0.28
C ALA A 115 -1.25 17.85 -0.02
N PRO A 116 -2.53 17.98 -0.46
CA PRO A 116 -3.54 16.96 -0.24
C PRO A 116 -3.16 15.59 -0.77
N ILE A 117 -3.51 14.54 -0.01
CA ILE A 117 -3.32 13.15 -0.42
C ILE A 117 -4.67 12.43 -0.42
N VAL A 118 -4.92 11.64 -1.46
CA VAL A 118 -5.94 10.59 -1.49
C VAL A 118 -5.25 9.25 -1.55
N VAL A 119 -5.71 8.29 -0.73
CA VAL A 119 -5.27 6.88 -0.81
C VAL A 119 -6.42 6.04 -1.35
N LEU A 120 -6.18 5.32 -2.43
CA LEU A 120 -7.14 4.38 -3.01
C LEU A 120 -6.92 2.98 -2.45
N MET A 121 -7.98 2.35 -1.98
CA MET A 121 -7.98 0.99 -1.45
C MET A 121 -9.13 0.15 -2.00
N ASN A 122 -8.97 -1.16 -1.93
CA ASN A 122 -10.03 -2.13 -2.15
C ASN A 122 -9.84 -3.37 -1.26
N VAL A 123 -10.70 -4.35 -1.37
CA VAL A 123 -10.62 -5.62 -0.63
C VAL A 123 -9.28 -6.36 -0.82
N GLY A 124 -8.56 -6.14 -1.91
CA GLY A 124 -7.21 -6.68 -2.14
C GLY A 124 -6.07 -5.94 -1.41
N SER A 125 -6.36 -4.83 -0.73
CA SER A 125 -5.40 -4.07 0.06
C SER A 125 -5.25 -4.67 1.44
N ALA A 126 -4.06 -5.18 1.81
CA ALA A 126 -3.87 -5.93 3.05
C ALA A 126 -2.59 -5.57 3.81
N SER A 127 -2.55 -5.85 5.13
CA SER A 127 -1.34 -5.82 5.97
C SER A 127 -0.60 -4.46 5.93
N ALA A 128 0.60 -4.38 5.34
CA ALA A 128 1.39 -3.15 5.21
C ALA A 128 0.61 -2.01 4.52
N SER A 129 -0.25 -2.31 3.54
CA SER A 129 -1.14 -1.34 2.91
C SER A 129 -2.12 -0.74 3.90
N GLU A 130 -2.65 -1.55 4.81
CA GLU A 130 -3.59 -1.14 5.85
C GLU A 130 -2.90 -0.32 6.93
N ILE A 131 -1.61 -0.60 7.20
CA ILE A 131 -0.79 0.20 8.11
C ILE A 131 -0.61 1.62 7.54
N VAL A 132 -0.20 1.75 6.29
CA VAL A 132 -0.03 3.06 5.63
C VAL A 132 -1.35 3.83 5.60
N ALA A 133 -2.42 3.21 5.13
CA ALA A 133 -3.73 3.86 5.04
C ALA A 133 -4.26 4.26 6.42
N GLY A 134 -4.20 3.35 7.41
CA GLY A 134 -4.65 3.62 8.77
C GLY A 134 -3.84 4.71 9.47
N ALA A 135 -2.52 4.74 9.27
CA ALA A 135 -1.66 5.79 9.79
C ALA A 135 -2.02 7.16 9.19
N LEU A 136 -2.08 7.25 7.85
CA LEU A 136 -2.40 8.51 7.17
C LEU A 136 -3.82 8.99 7.48
N GLN A 137 -4.79 8.08 7.65
CA GLN A 137 -6.16 8.40 8.05
C GLN A 137 -6.21 8.95 9.47
N ASP A 138 -5.61 8.26 10.45
CA ASP A 138 -5.65 8.65 11.85
C ASP A 138 -4.92 9.98 12.11
N HIS A 139 -3.81 10.22 11.41
CA HIS A 139 -3.12 11.52 11.40
C HIS A 139 -3.85 12.58 10.59
N LYS A 140 -4.99 12.29 9.96
CA LYS A 140 -5.73 13.19 9.07
C LYS A 140 -4.87 13.75 7.93
N ARG A 141 -3.87 12.99 7.52
CA ARG A 141 -2.94 13.40 6.47
C ARG A 141 -3.46 13.08 5.07
N ALA A 142 -4.27 12.02 4.94
CA ALA A 142 -4.89 11.62 3.68
C ALA A 142 -6.39 11.32 3.86
N ILE A 143 -7.13 11.41 2.77
CA ILE A 143 -8.49 10.89 2.63
C ILE A 143 -8.38 9.48 2.03
N ILE A 144 -8.99 8.50 2.69
CA ILE A 144 -9.04 7.14 2.20
C ILE A 144 -10.30 6.95 1.36
N MET A 145 -10.15 6.48 0.12
CA MET A 145 -11.27 6.29 -0.81
C MET A 145 -11.27 4.87 -1.39
N GLY A 146 -12.46 4.36 -1.66
CA GLY A 146 -12.66 3.04 -2.29
C GLY A 146 -13.49 2.10 -1.44
N GLU A 147 -13.05 0.85 -1.33
CA GLU A 147 -13.72 -0.20 -0.58
C GLU A 147 -13.02 -0.47 0.76
N GLU A 148 -13.71 -1.19 1.66
CA GLU A 148 -13.10 -1.70 2.88
C GLU A 148 -11.93 -2.63 2.55
N SER A 149 -10.82 -2.51 3.26
CA SER A 149 -9.64 -3.33 3.03
C SER A 149 -9.81 -4.77 3.54
N PHE A 150 -8.83 -5.62 3.30
CA PHE A 150 -8.88 -7.07 3.58
C PHE A 150 -9.06 -7.40 5.07
N GLY A 151 -8.38 -6.69 5.98
CA GLY A 151 -8.45 -6.91 7.42
C GLY A 151 -7.35 -7.82 7.98
N LYS A 152 -6.15 -7.83 7.38
CA LYS A 152 -5.01 -8.60 7.88
C LYS A 152 -4.20 -7.81 8.89
N GLY A 153 -4.59 -7.91 10.16
CA GLY A 153 -3.94 -7.25 11.29
C GLY A 153 -2.99 -8.13 12.11
N SER A 154 -2.66 -9.34 11.65
CA SER A 154 -1.79 -10.27 12.38
C SER A 154 -0.30 -10.05 12.05
N VAL A 155 0.54 -10.03 13.10
CA VAL A 155 2.01 -10.03 13.01
C VAL A 155 2.52 -11.47 13.00
N GLN A 156 3.36 -11.82 12.06
CA GLN A 156 3.95 -13.15 11.96
C GLN A 156 5.47 -13.08 12.08
N SER A 157 6.11 -13.97 12.90
CA SER A 157 7.56 -14.11 13.05
C SER A 157 8.05 -15.48 12.57
N MET A 158 9.26 -15.56 12.04
CA MET A 158 9.93 -16.81 11.72
C MET A 158 11.04 -17.07 12.73
N MET A 159 10.98 -18.19 13.38
CA MET A 159 12.04 -18.64 14.26
C MET A 159 12.87 -19.68 13.50
N SER A 160 14.17 -19.42 13.38
CA SER A 160 15.08 -20.41 12.83
C SER A 160 15.24 -21.57 13.81
N LEU A 161 14.96 -22.77 13.37
CA LEU A 161 15.18 -24.01 14.11
C LEU A 161 16.47 -24.67 13.69
N GLN A 162 16.87 -25.74 14.42
CA GLN A 162 18.04 -26.55 14.04
C GLN A 162 17.82 -27.18 12.65
N ASP A 163 18.92 -27.51 11.97
CA ASP A 163 18.95 -28.18 10.66
C ASP A 163 18.30 -27.36 9.51
N GLY A 164 18.24 -26.02 9.63
CA GLY A 164 17.74 -25.14 8.57
C GLY A 164 16.22 -25.09 8.44
N TYR A 165 15.48 -25.63 9.41
CA TYR A 165 14.04 -25.47 9.47
C TYR A 165 13.66 -24.09 10.01
N GLY A 166 12.53 -23.57 9.56
CA GLY A 166 11.90 -22.34 10.06
C GLY A 166 10.50 -22.61 10.60
N LEU A 167 10.16 -22.01 11.73
CA LEU A 167 8.82 -22.01 12.30
C LEU A 167 8.22 -20.61 12.15
N LYS A 168 7.09 -20.49 11.47
CA LYS A 168 6.34 -19.24 11.28
C LYS A 168 5.08 -19.28 12.15
N LEU A 169 4.98 -18.32 13.07
CA LEU A 169 3.87 -18.22 14.03
C LEU A 169 3.33 -16.78 14.07
N THR A 170 2.08 -16.55 14.44
CA THR A 170 1.50 -15.23 14.72
C THR A 170 1.76 -14.85 16.20
N THR A 171 2.37 -13.66 16.56
CA THR A 171 2.70 -13.23 17.93
C THR A 171 2.03 -11.97 18.39
N ALA A 172 1.52 -11.16 17.49
CA ALA A 172 0.93 -9.90 17.86
C ALA A 172 -0.11 -9.48 16.82
N ARG A 173 -0.82 -8.41 17.14
CA ARG A 173 -1.74 -7.73 16.24
C ARG A 173 -1.27 -6.31 16.02
N TYR A 174 -1.55 -5.80 14.83
CA TYR A 174 -1.36 -4.40 14.48
C TYR A 174 -2.56 -3.56 14.92
N PHE A 175 -2.24 -2.38 15.43
CA PHE A 175 -3.21 -1.35 15.76
C PHE A 175 -2.80 -0.03 15.12
N THR A 176 -3.78 0.70 14.60
CA THR A 176 -3.57 2.04 14.06
C THR A 176 -3.25 3.04 15.20
N PRO A 177 -2.73 4.24 14.89
CA PRO A 177 -2.45 5.25 15.90
C PRO A 177 -3.59 5.53 16.88
N SER A 178 -4.84 5.50 16.41
CA SER A 178 -6.04 5.72 17.22
C SER A 178 -6.48 4.50 18.07
N GLY A 179 -5.78 3.37 17.98
CA GLY A 179 -6.12 2.15 18.71
C GLY A 179 -7.11 1.23 18.03
N ARG A 180 -7.40 1.42 16.75
CA ARG A 180 -8.27 0.51 16.00
C ARG A 180 -7.49 -0.76 15.61
N SER A 181 -8.07 -1.93 15.90
CA SER A 181 -7.55 -3.20 15.40
C SER A 181 -7.84 -3.34 13.91
N ILE A 182 -6.81 -3.68 13.14
CA ILE A 182 -6.95 -3.99 11.71
C ILE A 182 -7.51 -5.41 11.51
N GLN A 183 -7.21 -6.35 12.45
CA GLN A 183 -7.58 -7.77 12.31
C GLN A 183 -9.08 -7.97 12.13
N ALA A 184 -9.46 -8.63 11.04
CA ALA A 184 -10.83 -8.97 10.63
C ALA A 184 -11.79 -7.76 10.47
N LYS A 185 -11.26 -6.52 10.54
CA LYS A 185 -12.04 -5.28 10.37
C LYS A 185 -11.57 -4.47 9.17
N GLY A 186 -10.27 -4.53 8.87
CA GLY A 186 -9.68 -3.69 7.83
C GLY A 186 -9.67 -2.19 8.17
N ILE A 187 -9.45 -1.41 7.15
CA ILE A 187 -9.55 0.04 7.17
C ILE A 187 -10.80 0.41 6.36
N SER A 188 -11.74 1.07 7.00
CA SER A 188 -12.93 1.61 6.33
C SER A 188 -12.58 2.92 5.64
N PRO A 189 -12.96 3.12 4.37
CA PRO A 189 -12.69 4.36 3.66
C PRO A 189 -13.48 5.54 4.25
N ASP A 190 -12.94 6.76 4.13
CA ASP A 190 -13.64 8.01 4.45
C ASP A 190 -14.70 8.31 3.38
N ILE A 191 -14.42 7.93 2.12
CA ILE A 191 -15.33 8.03 0.99
C ILE A 191 -15.44 6.65 0.35
N ALA A 192 -16.55 5.98 0.59
CA ALA A 192 -16.84 4.70 -0.03
C ALA A 192 -17.15 4.88 -1.53
N LEU A 193 -16.54 4.05 -2.36
CA LEU A 193 -16.80 3.97 -3.79
C LEU A 193 -17.28 2.55 -4.09
N ASP A 194 -18.47 2.44 -4.65
CA ASP A 194 -19.01 1.16 -5.08
C ASP A 194 -18.25 0.65 -6.32
N ASN A 195 -18.03 -0.65 -6.37
CA ASN A 195 -17.47 -1.28 -7.57
C ASN A 195 -18.54 -1.27 -8.68
N ILE A 196 -18.54 -0.20 -9.48
CA ILE A 196 -19.44 -0.08 -10.63
C ILE A 196 -18.89 -0.91 -11.77
N SER A 197 -19.20 -2.22 -11.77
CA SER A 197 -19.07 -3.00 -12.99
C SER A 197 -20.23 -2.61 -13.91
N LEU A 198 -19.95 -1.97 -15.03
CA LEU A 198 -20.88 -1.91 -16.13
C LEU A 198 -21.08 -3.35 -16.60
N LYS A 199 -22.21 -3.97 -16.23
CA LYS A 199 -22.58 -5.30 -16.70
C LYS A 199 -22.78 -5.21 -18.21
N ASN A 200 -21.77 -5.63 -18.95
CA ASN A 200 -22.02 -6.14 -20.28
C ASN A 200 -22.70 -7.51 -20.10
N ASP A 201 -23.83 -7.72 -20.75
CA ASP A 201 -24.70 -8.92 -20.64
C ASP A 201 -24.06 -10.23 -21.18
N GLU A 202 -22.74 -10.36 -21.14
CA GLU A 202 -22.02 -11.59 -21.41
C GLU A 202 -21.50 -12.14 -20.08
N GLU A 203 -22.05 -13.28 -19.65
CA GLU A 203 -21.65 -14.05 -18.49
C GLU A 203 -20.21 -14.57 -18.68
N GLU A 204 -19.21 -13.74 -18.36
CA GLU A 204 -17.88 -14.25 -18.06
C GLU A 204 -17.84 -14.61 -16.56
N ASP A 205 -17.39 -15.84 -16.27
CA ASP A 205 -17.09 -16.34 -14.92
C ASP A 205 -16.08 -15.41 -14.24
N SER A 206 -16.57 -14.31 -13.67
CA SER A 206 -15.75 -13.41 -12.86
C SER A 206 -15.42 -14.13 -11.56
N ILE A 207 -14.13 -14.45 -11.35
CA ILE A 207 -13.64 -14.93 -10.07
C ILE A 207 -13.91 -13.84 -9.03
N ASP A 208 -14.80 -14.14 -8.10
CA ASP A 208 -15.15 -13.25 -7.01
C ASP A 208 -13.95 -13.13 -6.03
N PHE A 209 -13.26 -12.00 -6.06
CA PHE A 209 -12.19 -11.64 -5.14
C PHE A 209 -12.69 -10.87 -3.91
N SER A 210 -13.98 -10.87 -3.63
CA SER A 210 -14.58 -10.12 -2.53
C SER A 210 -14.32 -10.69 -1.13
N SER A 211 -13.60 -11.81 -1.02
CA SER A 211 -13.30 -12.45 0.27
C SER A 211 -12.35 -11.60 1.14
N GLN A 212 -12.80 -11.29 2.35
CA GLN A 212 -12.00 -10.62 3.39
C GLN A 212 -11.41 -11.65 4.37
N GLU A 213 -10.46 -11.22 5.25
CA GLU A 213 -9.83 -12.08 6.27
C GLU A 213 -10.88 -12.78 7.15
N LYS A 214 -11.97 -12.07 7.50
CA LYS A 214 -13.07 -12.62 8.31
C LYS A 214 -13.80 -13.80 7.66
N ASP A 215 -13.75 -13.93 6.33
CA ASP A 215 -14.45 -14.96 5.54
C ASP A 215 -13.60 -16.23 5.38
N LEU A 216 -12.31 -16.16 5.74
CA LEU A 216 -11.39 -17.28 5.62
C LEU A 216 -11.64 -18.33 6.71
N LYS A 217 -11.61 -19.60 6.32
CA LYS A 217 -11.73 -20.73 7.24
C LYS A 217 -10.52 -20.75 8.20
N ASN A 218 -10.76 -20.67 9.51
CA ASN A 218 -9.78 -20.53 10.59
C ASN A 218 -9.08 -19.16 10.64
N SER A 219 -9.72 -18.09 10.16
CA SER A 219 -9.27 -16.73 10.40
C SER A 219 -9.32 -16.41 11.90
N LEU A 220 -8.42 -15.55 12.37
CA LEU A 220 -8.44 -15.05 13.74
C LEU A 220 -9.58 -14.04 13.88
N SER A 221 -10.46 -14.26 14.86
CA SER A 221 -11.50 -13.29 15.20
C SER A 221 -10.91 -12.00 15.76
N ALA A 222 -11.65 -10.89 15.68
CA ALA A 222 -11.21 -9.58 16.17
C ALA A 222 -10.87 -9.51 17.66
N GLN A 223 -11.09 -10.57 18.44
CA GLN A 223 -10.99 -10.58 19.91
C GLN A 223 -10.07 -11.61 20.54
N ASP A 224 -9.51 -12.59 19.84
CA ASP A 224 -8.69 -13.64 20.45
C ASP A 224 -7.25 -13.68 19.96
N ASP A 225 -6.34 -13.82 20.94
CA ASP A 225 -4.90 -13.61 20.87
C ASP A 225 -4.09 -14.69 20.12
N ASP A 226 -2.92 -14.24 19.65
CA ASP A 226 -1.63 -14.90 19.43
C ASP A 226 -1.40 -15.63 18.10
N GLU A 227 -0.28 -15.58 17.53
CA GLU A 227 1.18 -15.36 17.59
C GLU A 227 1.89 -15.49 16.22
N VAL A 228 3.02 -15.11 16.02
CA VAL A 228 4.43 -14.84 15.69
C VAL A 228 4.94 -15.11 14.25
N THR A 229 5.88 -14.48 13.81
CA THR A 229 6.87 -13.80 12.98
C THR A 229 7.64 -14.66 11.92
N PRO A 230 8.83 -14.31 11.37
CA PRO A 230 9.30 -13.42 10.31
C PRO A 230 10.13 -14.04 9.16
N GLU A 231 10.94 -13.19 8.56
CA GLU A 231 12.20 -13.24 7.77
C GLU A 231 12.12 -13.73 6.32
N ASP A 232 12.82 -13.19 5.57
CA ASP A 232 13.62 -12.31 4.75
C ASP A 232 14.28 -13.09 3.59
N PRO A 233 14.20 -12.70 2.36
CA PRO A 233 15.21 -13.06 1.36
C PRO A 233 15.72 -11.87 0.54
N THR A 234 17.02 -11.71 0.60
CA THR A 234 17.99 -11.10 -0.31
C THR A 234 17.61 -9.80 -1.05
N GLU A 235 18.37 -8.75 -0.70
CA GLU A 235 18.27 -7.39 -1.18
C GLU A 235 18.72 -7.20 -2.62
N LEU A 236 17.93 -6.40 -3.37
CA LEU A 236 18.37 -5.69 -4.55
C LEU A 236 18.51 -4.21 -4.20
N THR A 237 19.44 -3.50 -4.82
CA THR A 237 19.64 -2.09 -4.56
C THR A 237 18.59 -1.23 -5.26
N PRO A 238 18.25 -0.03 -4.72
CA PRO A 238 17.33 0.91 -5.35
C PRO A 238 17.69 1.26 -6.80
N GLU A 239 19.00 1.33 -7.11
CA GLU A 239 19.49 1.65 -8.45
C GLU A 239 19.19 0.55 -9.48
N GLU A 240 19.20 -0.73 -9.09
CA GLU A 240 18.88 -1.85 -9.97
C GLU A 240 17.38 -1.90 -10.30
N ILE A 241 16.53 -1.55 -9.33
CA ILE A 241 15.08 -1.46 -9.51
C ILE A 241 14.72 -0.30 -10.43
N LEU A 242 15.39 0.83 -10.29
CA LEU A 242 15.13 2.05 -11.06
C LEU A 242 15.57 1.95 -12.52
N LYS A 243 16.70 1.29 -12.79
CA LYS A 243 17.16 1.04 -14.16
C LYS A 243 16.14 0.27 -15.02
N SER A 244 15.30 -0.55 -14.42
CA SER A 244 14.24 -1.26 -15.14
C SER A 244 13.03 -0.37 -15.47
N GLN A 245 12.97 0.87 -14.94
CA GLN A 245 11.88 1.83 -15.16
C GLN A 245 12.21 2.87 -16.26
N ASP A 246 13.50 3.13 -16.52
CA ASP A 246 13.95 4.19 -17.43
C ASP A 246 13.62 3.93 -18.94
N GLU A 247 13.09 2.74 -19.29
CA GLU A 247 12.71 2.39 -20.66
C GLU A 247 11.25 2.67 -21.04
N ILE A 248 10.48 3.34 -20.17
CA ILE A 248 9.09 3.73 -20.51
C ILE A 248 9.14 5.07 -21.27
N THR A 249 8.84 5.02 -22.54
CA THR A 249 8.82 6.20 -23.42
C THR A 249 7.59 7.08 -23.13
N ASP A 250 7.72 8.41 -23.28
CA ASP A 250 6.65 9.42 -23.09
C ASP A 250 5.30 9.04 -23.75
N ALA A 251 5.32 8.33 -24.88
CA ALA A 251 4.11 7.87 -25.57
C ALA A 251 3.34 6.77 -24.78
N ARG A 252 4.06 5.87 -24.09
CA ARG A 252 3.43 4.83 -23.26
C ARG A 252 2.92 5.41 -21.95
N ASP A 253 3.59 6.40 -21.42
CA ASP A 253 3.16 7.12 -20.22
C ASP A 253 1.84 7.85 -20.50
N GLN A 254 1.68 8.50 -21.66
CA GLN A 254 0.45 9.19 -22.04
C GLN A 254 -0.71 8.20 -22.23
N GLU A 255 -0.51 7.08 -22.93
CA GLU A 255 -1.53 6.03 -23.10
C GLU A 255 -1.96 5.46 -21.73
N PHE A 256 -1.03 5.30 -20.79
CA PHE A 256 -1.33 4.81 -19.45
C PHE A 256 -2.04 5.87 -18.59
N VAL A 257 -1.72 7.16 -18.75
CA VAL A 257 -2.46 8.27 -18.13
C VAL A 257 -3.90 8.30 -18.64
N ASP A 258 -4.11 8.18 -19.94
CA ASP A 258 -5.45 8.17 -20.53
C ASP A 258 -6.27 6.98 -19.99
N LEU A 259 -5.67 5.78 -19.90
CA LEU A 259 -6.31 4.60 -19.29
C LEU A 259 -6.63 4.82 -17.79
N LEU A 260 -5.74 5.45 -17.03
CA LEU A 260 -5.99 5.78 -15.63
C LEU A 260 -7.12 6.78 -15.45
N MET A 261 -7.27 7.74 -16.38
CA MET A 261 -8.36 8.71 -16.32
C MET A 261 -9.73 8.11 -16.66
N GLU A 262 -9.77 6.94 -17.31
CA GLU A 262 -10.97 6.13 -17.49
C GLU A 262 -11.32 5.28 -16.25
N ASP A 263 -10.36 5.08 -15.32
CA ASP A 263 -10.58 4.37 -14.05
C ASP A 263 -11.47 5.22 -13.14
N TYR A 264 -12.65 4.70 -12.79
CA TYR A 264 -13.64 5.41 -11.96
C TYR A 264 -13.07 5.89 -10.63
N TYR A 265 -12.27 5.06 -9.94
CA TYR A 265 -11.69 5.42 -8.64
C TYR A 265 -10.66 6.55 -8.77
N VAL A 266 -9.83 6.50 -9.81
CA VAL A 266 -8.84 7.55 -10.07
C VAL A 266 -9.55 8.86 -10.45
N HIS A 267 -10.57 8.78 -11.30
CA HIS A 267 -11.38 9.94 -11.68
C HIS A 267 -12.02 10.62 -10.45
N GLU A 268 -12.64 9.85 -9.55
CA GLU A 268 -13.24 10.41 -8.33
C GLU A 268 -12.20 10.98 -7.38
N ALA A 269 -11.02 10.35 -7.25
CA ALA A 269 -9.90 10.88 -6.47
C ALA A 269 -9.43 12.25 -7.01
N VAL A 270 -9.31 12.38 -8.34
CA VAL A 270 -8.97 13.64 -9.00
C VAL A 270 -10.02 14.70 -8.69
N ASN A 271 -11.31 14.37 -8.76
CA ASN A 271 -12.41 15.30 -8.44
C ASN A 271 -12.33 15.78 -6.99
N VAL A 272 -12.08 14.89 -6.02
CA VAL A 272 -11.91 15.26 -4.61
C VAL A 272 -10.70 16.18 -4.42
N LEU A 273 -9.55 15.87 -5.04
CA LEU A 273 -8.35 16.71 -4.95
C LEU A 273 -8.56 18.10 -5.57
N LYS A 274 -9.25 18.19 -6.71
CA LYS A 274 -9.63 19.47 -7.31
C LYS A 274 -10.54 20.28 -6.39
N ALA A 275 -11.52 19.65 -5.75
CA ALA A 275 -12.41 20.32 -4.79
C ALA A 275 -11.63 20.85 -3.57
N LEU A 276 -10.71 20.08 -3.01
CA LEU A 276 -9.84 20.49 -1.90
C LEU A 276 -8.94 21.69 -2.28
N LYS A 277 -8.40 21.68 -3.51
CA LYS A 277 -7.57 22.78 -4.05
C LYS A 277 -8.38 24.10 -4.14
N ILE A 278 -9.64 24.02 -4.57
CA ILE A 278 -10.52 25.18 -4.61
C ILE A 278 -10.84 25.71 -3.20
N TYR A 279 -11.07 24.81 -2.25
CA TYR A 279 -11.40 25.17 -0.87
C TYR A 279 -10.22 25.81 -0.12
N LYS A 280 -9.00 25.32 -0.31
CA LYS A 280 -7.78 25.88 0.31
C LYS A 280 -7.40 27.27 -0.23
N LYS A 281 -7.87 27.67 -1.41
CA LYS A 281 -7.61 29.00 -2.00
C LYS A 281 -8.51 30.11 -1.44
N LYS A 282 -9.47 29.79 -0.59
CA LYS A 282 -10.35 30.73 0.13
C LYS A 282 -9.87 30.96 1.55
#